data_daeb21e9b6472643373d2030398ab9b2
#
_entry.id   daeb21e9b6472643373d2030398ab9b2
#
_cell.length_a   1.000
_cell.length_b   1.000
_cell.length_c   1.000
_cell.angle_alpha   90.00
_cell.angle_beta   90.00
_cell.angle_gamma   90.00
#
_symmetry.space_group_name_H-M   'P 1'
#
loop_
_entity.id
_entity.type
_entity.pdbx_description
1 polymer ?
#
loop_
_entity_poly.entity_id
_entity_poly.type
_entity_poly.pdbx_seq_one_letter_code
_entity_poly.pdbx_strand_id
1 'polypeptide(L)'
;MRSPNLLAPAASLAAALAAATVMAAVSVCTPAAAQSLAPAQCLADLEDAAAFLEANDAGAADALADHGAAIRAAFDKARAATAAVREEAECIALLKTYVHAWRPDHIGVRPVQDVGAAAAKPAAGGADPRAPRFEVLGKDTLLLVLPSFNDTQAAAVRKLVADHRAELVSHRNWVIDVRGNGGGADGTYAPLLGWLLDGDLRYYRAEFFGTTANIQAQEAVCQGSGDPQACQRQLAPVIASMRAAPNGSFVLPGTERIATKAIALEPQRPARVAVLTDGECGSSCEEFVLQARTGFRVKIVGRPTAGVLDVANVRRHPLPSGRFLLSYGTSRTTRLPAMRIDGVGIAPDVLLPAPPDAAARAAEVTQVQRWLETGRM
;
A
#
# COMPACT_ATOMS: atom_id res chain seq x y z
N MET A 1 67.92 6.20 -61.58
CA MET A 1 67.58 6.93 -62.81
C MET A 1 66.44 7.87 -62.50
N ARG A 2 66.73 9.16 -62.52
CA ARG A 2 65.94 10.32 -62.92
C ARG A 2 64.47 10.44 -62.55
N SER A 3 64.25 11.40 -61.65
CA SER A 3 63.03 12.24 -61.55
C SER A 3 62.68 12.92 -62.90
N PRO A 4 61.49 13.48 -63.15
CA PRO A 4 61.31 14.89 -62.76
C PRO A 4 59.94 15.30 -62.17
N ASN A 5 60.02 16.42 -61.46
CA ASN A 5 59.02 17.39 -61.02
C ASN A 5 57.90 17.72 -62.04
N LEU A 6 56.72 18.05 -61.49
CA LEU A 6 55.85 19.09 -62.03
C LEU A 6 55.07 19.79 -60.89
N LEU A 7 55.20 21.09 -60.87
CA LEU A 7 54.47 22.07 -60.02
C LEU A 7 53.00 22.13 -60.41
N ALA A 8 52.15 22.37 -59.39
CA ALA A 8 50.79 22.82 -59.55
C ALA A 8 50.47 23.95 -58.57
N PRO A 9 49.59 24.88 -58.94
CA PRO A 9 49.49 26.17 -58.24
C PRO A 9 48.52 26.18 -57.08
N ALA A 10 48.77 27.14 -56.18
CA ALA A 10 47.99 27.47 -55.00
C ALA A 10 46.58 27.98 -55.37
N ALA A 11 45.55 27.38 -54.78
CA ALA A 11 44.21 27.93 -54.72
C ALA A 11 43.88 28.37 -53.32
N SER A 12 43.66 29.68 -53.20
CA SER A 12 43.20 30.32 -51.98
C SER A 12 41.78 29.93 -51.63
N LEU A 13 41.59 29.31 -50.45
CA LEU A 13 40.28 29.11 -49.84
C LEU A 13 39.95 30.26 -48.90
N ALA A 14 38.94 31.04 -49.26
CA ALA A 14 38.30 32.02 -48.40
C ALA A 14 37.45 31.26 -47.37
N ALA A 15 37.75 31.42 -46.09
CA ALA A 15 36.97 30.88 -44.99
C ALA A 15 35.71 31.74 -44.77
N ALA A 16 34.53 31.16 -45.04
CA ALA A 16 33.26 31.75 -44.67
C ALA A 16 32.94 31.29 -43.24
N LEU A 17 32.97 32.18 -42.25
CA LEU A 17 32.41 31.95 -40.95
C LEU A 17 30.88 31.91 -41.00
N ALA A 18 30.29 30.75 -40.87
CA ALA A 18 28.86 30.60 -40.62
C ALA A 18 28.64 30.69 -39.12
N ALA A 19 28.07 31.80 -38.62
CA ALA A 19 27.58 31.92 -37.26
C ALA A 19 26.32 31.08 -37.10
N ALA A 20 26.44 29.93 -36.43
CA ALA A 20 25.31 29.13 -36.02
C ALA A 20 24.69 29.75 -34.75
N THR A 21 23.57 30.43 -34.92
CA THR A 21 22.71 30.90 -33.82
C THR A 21 22.00 29.70 -33.20
N VAL A 22 22.47 29.21 -32.07
CA VAL A 22 21.77 28.21 -31.24
C VAL A 22 20.60 28.92 -30.58
N MET A 23 19.40 28.79 -31.15
CA MET A 23 18.16 29.10 -30.42
C MET A 23 17.95 28.05 -29.36
N ALA A 24 18.21 28.39 -28.10
CA ALA A 24 17.77 27.62 -26.93
C ALA A 24 16.24 27.64 -26.90
N ALA A 25 15.60 26.55 -27.30
CA ALA A 25 14.17 26.36 -27.07
C ALA A 25 13.95 26.27 -25.55
N VAL A 26 13.51 27.36 -24.93
CA VAL A 26 12.95 27.35 -23.59
C VAL A 26 11.64 26.57 -23.68
N SER A 27 11.66 25.29 -23.29
CA SER A 27 10.43 24.52 -23.07
C SER A 27 9.69 25.19 -21.89
N VAL A 28 8.74 26.05 -22.23
CA VAL A 28 7.78 26.54 -21.26
C VAL A 28 6.92 25.33 -20.91
N CYS A 29 7.12 24.78 -19.68
CA CYS A 29 6.22 23.82 -19.09
C CYS A 29 4.85 24.52 -18.97
N THR A 30 3.96 24.33 -19.92
CA THR A 30 2.57 24.75 -19.77
C THR A 30 1.99 23.99 -18.59
N PRO A 31 1.43 24.67 -17.56
CA PRO A 31 0.68 23.98 -16.53
C PRO A 31 -0.40 23.13 -17.21
N ALA A 32 -0.55 21.88 -16.76
CA ALA A 32 -1.64 21.02 -17.25
C ALA A 32 -2.94 21.85 -17.13
N ALA A 33 -3.63 22.02 -18.27
CA ALA A 33 -4.87 22.78 -18.29
C ALA A 33 -5.82 22.16 -17.27
N ALA A 34 -6.30 22.97 -16.33
CA ALA A 34 -7.29 22.55 -15.35
C ALA A 34 -8.48 21.95 -16.09
N GLN A 35 -8.80 20.70 -15.79
CA GLN A 35 -9.92 20.02 -16.46
C GLN A 35 -11.22 20.52 -15.86
N SER A 36 -12.05 21.14 -16.70
CA SER A 36 -13.34 21.68 -16.27
C SER A 36 -14.30 20.55 -15.87
N LEU A 37 -15.05 20.76 -14.80
CA LEU A 37 -16.12 19.87 -14.36
C LEU A 37 -17.35 20.69 -14.02
N ALA A 38 -18.51 20.31 -14.58
CA ALA A 38 -19.74 21.01 -14.29
C ALA A 38 -20.23 20.73 -12.86
N PRO A 39 -20.82 21.73 -12.15
CA PRO A 39 -21.42 21.54 -10.83
C PRO A 39 -22.34 20.33 -10.73
N ALA A 40 -23.18 20.11 -11.74
CA ALA A 40 -24.13 18.99 -11.78
C ALA A 40 -23.43 17.62 -11.83
N GLN A 41 -22.26 17.51 -12.48
CA GLN A 41 -21.49 16.28 -12.53
C GLN A 41 -20.87 15.98 -11.15
N CYS A 42 -20.31 17.00 -10.48
CA CYS A 42 -19.78 16.83 -9.13
C CYS A 42 -20.89 16.48 -8.12
N LEU A 43 -22.08 17.04 -8.26
CA LEU A 43 -23.23 16.67 -7.43
C LEU A 43 -23.62 15.21 -7.66
N ALA A 44 -23.71 14.77 -8.92
CA ALA A 44 -24.01 13.38 -9.24
C ALA A 44 -22.96 12.40 -8.67
N ASP A 45 -21.67 12.74 -8.74
CA ASP A 45 -20.61 11.96 -8.14
C ASP A 45 -20.73 11.87 -6.61
N LEU A 46 -21.10 12.97 -5.94
CA LEU A 46 -21.31 12.99 -4.50
C LEU A 46 -22.52 12.15 -4.07
N GLU A 47 -23.64 12.27 -4.78
CA GLU A 47 -24.87 11.53 -4.49
C GLU A 47 -24.67 10.02 -4.73
N ASP A 48 -23.99 9.65 -5.80
CA ASP A 48 -23.64 8.26 -6.10
C ASP A 48 -22.66 7.70 -5.05
N ALA A 49 -21.60 8.43 -4.70
CA ALA A 49 -20.66 8.01 -3.67
C ALA A 49 -21.36 7.75 -2.32
N ALA A 50 -22.31 8.61 -1.93
CA ALA A 50 -23.08 8.46 -0.70
C ALA A 50 -23.94 7.17 -0.72
N ALA A 51 -24.74 7.02 -1.76
CA ALA A 51 -25.63 5.87 -1.92
C ALA A 51 -24.83 4.56 -2.07
N PHE A 52 -23.73 4.60 -2.82
CA PHE A 52 -22.89 3.43 -3.03
C PHE A 52 -22.20 2.95 -1.74
N LEU A 53 -21.65 3.87 -0.95
CA LEU A 53 -21.01 3.55 0.33
C LEU A 53 -22.01 2.94 1.31
N GLU A 54 -23.17 3.53 1.47
CA GLU A 54 -24.22 3.02 2.36
C GLU A 54 -24.63 1.58 1.98
N ALA A 55 -24.74 1.30 0.69
CA ALA A 55 -25.19 0.01 0.19
C ALA A 55 -24.09 -1.06 0.13
N ASN A 56 -22.81 -0.71 -0.05
CA ASN A 56 -21.77 -1.67 -0.45
C ASN A 56 -20.51 -1.67 0.41
N ASP A 57 -20.26 -0.63 1.23
CA ASP A 57 -19.10 -0.62 2.09
C ASP A 57 -19.30 -1.49 3.33
N ALA A 58 -18.37 -2.39 3.60
CA ALA A 58 -18.47 -3.35 4.71
C ALA A 58 -18.42 -2.70 6.11
N GLY A 59 -17.96 -1.46 6.22
CA GLY A 59 -17.95 -0.69 7.47
C GLY A 59 -19.10 0.31 7.58
N ALA A 60 -19.99 0.39 6.57
CA ALA A 60 -21.02 1.42 6.52
C ALA A 60 -21.97 1.40 7.72
N ALA A 61 -22.48 0.23 8.09
CA ALA A 61 -23.41 0.10 9.21
C ALA A 61 -22.80 0.58 10.54
N ASP A 62 -21.53 0.20 10.80
CA ASP A 62 -20.81 0.61 12.00
C ASP A 62 -20.54 2.13 11.98
N ALA A 63 -20.10 2.69 10.84
CA ALA A 63 -19.87 4.13 10.69
C ALA A 63 -21.14 4.96 10.90
N LEU A 64 -22.27 4.51 10.35
CA LEU A 64 -23.56 5.19 10.52
C LEU A 64 -24.08 5.09 11.98
N ALA A 65 -23.82 3.97 12.66
CA ALA A 65 -24.17 3.81 14.06
C ALA A 65 -23.31 4.70 14.98
N ASP A 66 -22.01 4.78 14.72
CA ASP A 66 -21.05 5.50 15.56
C ASP A 66 -21.14 7.04 15.35
N HIS A 67 -21.26 7.50 14.10
CA HIS A 67 -21.19 8.94 13.75
C HIS A 67 -22.07 9.37 12.56
N GLY A 68 -23.19 8.70 12.34
CA GLY A 68 -24.10 8.99 11.23
C GLY A 68 -24.59 10.44 11.15
N ALA A 69 -24.73 11.16 12.28
CA ALA A 69 -25.08 12.58 12.26
C ALA A 69 -23.97 13.44 11.62
N ALA A 70 -22.70 13.13 11.91
CA ALA A 70 -21.55 13.82 11.30
C ALA A 70 -21.45 13.52 9.80
N ILE A 71 -21.71 12.27 9.39
CA ILE A 71 -21.72 11.87 7.97
C ILE A 71 -22.81 12.65 7.21
N ARG A 72 -24.03 12.75 7.74
CA ARG A 72 -25.12 13.53 7.13
C ARG A 72 -24.76 15.01 7.03
N ALA A 73 -24.24 15.61 8.10
CA ALA A 73 -23.81 17.00 8.08
C ALA A 73 -22.69 17.26 7.05
N ALA A 74 -21.75 16.33 6.91
CA ALA A 74 -20.71 16.40 5.89
C ALA A 74 -21.28 16.31 4.47
N PHE A 75 -22.28 15.44 4.26
CA PHE A 75 -22.99 15.33 2.98
C PHE A 75 -23.71 16.63 2.62
N ASP A 76 -24.50 17.20 3.54
CA ASP A 76 -25.26 18.44 3.30
C ASP A 76 -24.32 19.61 2.99
N LYS A 77 -23.21 19.70 3.72
CA LYS A 77 -22.17 20.72 3.47
C LYS A 77 -21.52 20.53 2.09
N ALA A 78 -21.16 19.31 1.75
CA ALA A 78 -20.56 18.98 0.45
C ALA A 78 -21.55 19.29 -0.68
N ARG A 79 -22.81 18.87 -0.54
CA ARG A 79 -23.87 19.11 -1.51
C ARG A 79 -24.07 20.61 -1.79
N ALA A 80 -24.12 21.43 -0.76
CA ALA A 80 -24.22 22.88 -0.92
C ALA A 80 -23.00 23.47 -1.66
N ALA A 81 -21.80 22.93 -1.41
CA ALA A 81 -20.56 23.40 -2.03
C ALA A 81 -20.42 23.02 -3.50
N THR A 82 -21.13 21.98 -4.00
CA THR A 82 -21.03 21.57 -5.42
C THR A 82 -21.43 22.69 -6.39
N ALA A 83 -22.34 23.59 -6.01
CA ALA A 83 -22.78 24.73 -6.84
C ALA A 83 -21.62 25.66 -7.24
N ALA A 84 -20.54 25.72 -6.43
CA ALA A 84 -19.38 26.57 -6.67
C ALA A 84 -18.27 25.84 -7.48
N VAL A 85 -18.34 24.53 -7.68
CA VAL A 85 -17.33 23.74 -8.39
C VAL A 85 -17.25 24.16 -9.85
N ARG A 86 -16.01 24.29 -10.36
CA ARG A 86 -15.72 24.59 -11.77
C ARG A 86 -14.68 23.64 -12.36
N GLU A 87 -13.89 23.01 -11.50
CA GLU A 87 -12.73 22.18 -11.89
C GLU A 87 -12.73 20.84 -11.15
N GLU A 88 -12.10 19.83 -11.76
CA GLU A 88 -11.93 18.49 -11.16
C GLU A 88 -11.23 18.53 -9.80
N ALA A 89 -10.23 19.41 -9.64
CA ALA A 89 -9.49 19.56 -8.39
C ALA A 89 -10.38 20.01 -7.21
N GLU A 90 -11.34 20.87 -7.48
CA GLU A 90 -12.30 21.33 -6.46
C GLU A 90 -13.28 20.23 -6.09
N CYS A 91 -13.80 19.50 -7.09
CA CYS A 91 -14.73 18.40 -6.86
C CYS A 91 -14.06 17.26 -6.06
N ILE A 92 -12.86 16.83 -6.46
CA ILE A 92 -12.19 15.75 -5.75
C ILE A 92 -11.82 16.12 -4.31
N ALA A 93 -11.49 17.38 -4.03
CA ALA A 93 -11.23 17.87 -2.67
C ALA A 93 -12.50 17.78 -1.82
N LEU A 94 -13.65 18.17 -2.40
CA LEU A 94 -14.95 18.06 -1.77
C LEU A 94 -15.34 16.62 -1.49
N LEU A 95 -15.23 15.74 -2.49
CA LEU A 95 -15.53 14.31 -2.36
C LEU A 95 -14.64 13.64 -1.31
N LYS A 96 -13.33 13.93 -1.30
CA LYS A 96 -12.39 13.41 -0.28
C LYS A 96 -12.81 13.83 1.13
N THR A 97 -13.16 15.11 1.31
CA THR A 97 -13.62 15.61 2.61
C THR A 97 -14.89 14.89 3.08
N TYR A 98 -15.83 14.64 2.17
CA TYR A 98 -17.05 13.90 2.48
C TYR A 98 -16.78 12.45 2.87
N VAL A 99 -16.03 11.69 2.03
CA VAL A 99 -15.82 10.26 2.30
C VAL A 99 -14.99 10.01 3.56
N HIS A 100 -14.11 10.94 3.94
CA HIS A 100 -13.39 10.87 5.21
C HIS A 100 -14.27 11.06 6.44
N ALA A 101 -15.51 11.56 6.29
CA ALA A 101 -16.48 11.56 7.39
C ALA A 101 -16.99 10.15 7.74
N TRP A 102 -16.87 9.18 6.83
CA TRP A 102 -17.22 7.78 7.10
C TRP A 102 -16.12 7.08 7.91
N ARG A 103 -14.86 7.22 7.49
CA ARG A 103 -13.65 6.79 8.20
C ARG A 103 -12.42 7.40 7.51
N PRO A 104 -11.28 7.48 8.21
CA PRO A 104 -10.10 8.17 7.66
C PRO A 104 -9.41 7.40 6.51
N ASP A 105 -9.45 6.04 6.54
CA ASP A 105 -8.67 5.19 5.64
C ASP A 105 -9.49 4.02 5.07
N HIS A 106 -8.93 3.32 4.07
CA HIS A 106 -9.60 2.28 3.27
C HIS A 106 -10.89 2.77 2.60
N ILE A 107 -11.05 4.09 2.52
CA ILE A 107 -12.06 4.83 1.78
C ILE A 107 -11.37 6.03 1.16
N GLY A 108 -11.77 6.42 -0.04
CA GLY A 108 -11.13 7.58 -0.66
C GLY A 108 -11.58 7.78 -2.10
N VAL A 109 -11.26 8.95 -2.64
CA VAL A 109 -11.54 9.30 -4.04
C VAL A 109 -10.25 9.70 -4.72
N ARG A 110 -10.04 9.23 -5.95
CA ARG A 110 -8.87 9.57 -6.77
C ARG A 110 -9.25 9.73 -8.23
N PRO A 111 -8.48 10.50 -9.02
CA PRO A 111 -8.67 10.58 -10.46
C PRO A 111 -8.48 9.22 -11.14
N VAL A 112 -9.27 8.95 -12.19
CA VAL A 112 -9.14 7.72 -12.99
C VAL A 112 -7.75 7.62 -13.62
N GLN A 113 -7.20 8.73 -14.08
CA GLN A 113 -5.87 8.82 -14.71
C GLN A 113 -4.72 8.40 -13.79
N ASP A 114 -4.85 8.56 -12.46
CA ASP A 114 -3.81 8.19 -11.50
C ASP A 114 -3.66 6.67 -11.32
N VAL A 115 -4.65 5.90 -11.77
CA VAL A 115 -4.61 4.43 -11.66
C VAL A 115 -3.55 3.80 -12.56
N GLY A 116 -3.30 4.39 -13.74
CA GLY A 116 -2.23 3.99 -14.63
C GLY A 116 -0.85 4.49 -14.17
N ALA A 117 -0.80 5.69 -13.58
CA ALA A 117 0.44 6.31 -13.12
C ALA A 117 1.06 5.58 -11.91
N ALA A 118 0.23 5.07 -10.99
CA ALA A 118 0.71 4.29 -9.83
C ALA A 118 1.36 2.95 -10.21
N ALA A 119 1.04 2.42 -11.41
CA ALA A 119 1.65 1.24 -12.01
C ALA A 119 2.87 1.57 -12.90
N ALA A 120 3.17 2.85 -13.12
CA ALA A 120 4.31 3.25 -13.93
C ALA A 120 5.61 2.74 -13.29
N LYS A 121 6.41 1.98 -14.08
CA LYS A 121 7.77 1.62 -13.70
C LYS A 121 8.54 2.88 -13.31
N PRO A 122 9.41 2.80 -12.27
CA PRO A 122 10.37 3.88 -12.01
C PRO A 122 11.07 4.28 -13.30
N ALA A 123 11.31 5.58 -13.48
CA ALA A 123 12.05 6.09 -14.63
C ALA A 123 13.33 5.25 -14.82
N ALA A 124 13.65 4.91 -16.05
CA ALA A 124 14.75 4.01 -16.37
C ALA A 124 16.05 4.49 -15.70
N GLY A 125 16.57 3.70 -14.74
CA GLY A 125 17.82 3.95 -14.01
C GLY A 125 17.72 4.26 -12.52
N GLY A 126 16.52 4.48 -11.95
CA GLY A 126 16.33 4.67 -10.50
C GLY A 126 15.96 3.36 -9.78
N ALA A 127 16.58 3.07 -8.62
CA ALA A 127 16.12 1.96 -7.78
C ALA A 127 14.67 2.20 -7.32
N ASP A 128 13.82 1.18 -7.34
CA ASP A 128 12.46 1.29 -6.81
C ASP A 128 12.54 1.52 -5.29
N PRO A 129 12.07 2.67 -4.76
CA PRO A 129 12.12 2.96 -3.33
C PRO A 129 11.28 1.97 -2.50
N ARG A 130 10.35 1.25 -3.14
CA ARG A 130 9.52 0.22 -2.50
C ARG A 130 10.17 -1.16 -2.50
N ALA A 131 11.32 -1.32 -3.20
CA ALA A 131 11.99 -2.61 -3.25
C ALA A 131 12.52 -3.02 -1.85
N PRO A 132 12.41 -4.31 -1.49
CA PRO A 132 12.97 -4.80 -0.25
C PRO A 132 14.50 -4.72 -0.29
N ARG A 133 15.13 -4.47 0.87
CA ARG A 133 16.58 -4.40 1.01
C ARG A 133 17.06 -5.27 2.15
N PHE A 134 18.28 -5.75 2.02
CA PHE A 134 18.98 -6.56 3.00
C PHE A 134 20.31 -5.90 3.34
N GLU A 135 20.68 -5.93 4.62
CA GLU A 135 21.97 -5.41 5.10
C GLU A 135 22.46 -6.24 6.30
N VAL A 136 23.74 -6.50 6.37
CA VAL A 136 24.40 -7.08 7.55
C VAL A 136 24.90 -5.92 8.41
N LEU A 137 24.32 -5.77 9.62
CA LEU A 137 24.66 -4.68 10.55
C LEU A 137 25.90 -5.00 11.43
N GLY A 138 26.35 -6.24 11.43
CA GLY A 138 27.50 -6.67 12.20
C GLY A 138 27.56 -8.20 12.30
N LYS A 139 28.30 -8.72 13.26
CA LYS A 139 28.52 -10.16 13.38
C LYS A 139 27.25 -10.97 13.71
N ASP A 140 26.34 -10.39 14.49
CA ASP A 140 25.21 -11.12 15.06
C ASP A 140 23.84 -10.57 14.58
N THR A 141 23.81 -9.43 13.88
CA THR A 141 22.56 -8.74 13.52
C THR A 141 22.47 -8.44 12.03
N LEU A 142 21.31 -8.68 11.45
CA LEU A 142 20.96 -8.26 10.09
C LEU A 142 19.71 -7.34 10.08
N LEU A 143 19.54 -6.63 8.98
CA LEU A 143 18.42 -5.75 8.70
C LEU A 143 17.71 -6.19 7.42
N LEU A 144 16.40 -6.35 7.52
CA LEU A 144 15.48 -6.48 6.40
C LEU A 144 14.64 -5.20 6.34
N VAL A 145 14.73 -4.42 5.26
CA VAL A 145 13.88 -3.25 5.04
C VAL A 145 12.80 -3.61 4.04
N LEU A 146 11.56 -3.53 4.45
CA LEU A 146 10.38 -3.95 3.68
C LEU A 146 9.41 -2.77 3.53
N PRO A 147 9.67 -1.83 2.61
CA PRO A 147 8.93 -0.57 2.52
C PRO A 147 7.52 -0.74 1.93
N SER A 148 7.19 -1.90 1.39
CA SER A 148 5.88 -2.17 0.80
C SER A 148 5.59 -3.67 0.75
N PHE A 149 4.34 -4.03 1.02
CA PHE A 149 3.82 -5.36 0.76
C PHE A 149 2.94 -5.41 -0.50
N ASN A 150 3.05 -4.43 -1.39
CA ASN A 150 2.39 -4.51 -2.68
C ASN A 150 2.74 -5.84 -3.38
N ASP A 151 1.78 -6.46 -4.06
CA ASP A 151 1.94 -7.74 -4.74
C ASP A 151 3.06 -7.73 -5.80
N THR A 152 3.33 -6.57 -6.40
CA THR A 152 4.47 -6.38 -7.31
C THR A 152 5.83 -6.61 -6.65
N GLN A 153 5.91 -6.51 -5.31
CA GLN A 153 7.12 -6.77 -4.53
C GLN A 153 7.26 -8.24 -4.08
N ALA A 154 6.23 -9.06 -4.26
CA ALA A 154 6.23 -10.44 -3.78
C ALA A 154 7.38 -11.29 -4.33
N ALA A 155 7.72 -11.13 -5.60
CA ALA A 155 8.86 -11.83 -6.21
C ALA A 155 10.20 -11.35 -5.64
N ALA A 156 10.33 -10.04 -5.38
CA ALA A 156 11.54 -9.45 -4.81
C ALA A 156 11.77 -9.90 -3.36
N VAL A 157 10.71 -9.98 -2.55
CA VAL A 157 10.79 -10.50 -1.17
C VAL A 157 11.20 -11.97 -1.16
N ARG A 158 10.58 -12.81 -2.01
CA ARG A 158 10.98 -14.23 -2.14
C ARG A 158 12.44 -14.36 -2.57
N LYS A 159 12.87 -13.57 -3.54
CA LYS A 159 14.26 -13.57 -4.02
C LYS A 159 15.22 -13.15 -2.90
N LEU A 160 14.92 -12.08 -2.17
CA LEU A 160 15.74 -11.61 -1.05
C LEU A 160 15.93 -12.71 0.00
N VAL A 161 14.86 -13.41 0.41
CA VAL A 161 14.92 -14.50 1.38
C VAL A 161 15.75 -15.68 0.83
N ALA A 162 15.66 -15.99 -0.46
CA ALA A 162 16.41 -17.07 -1.09
C ALA A 162 17.91 -16.73 -1.23
N ASP A 163 18.21 -15.52 -1.72
CA ASP A 163 19.59 -15.08 -1.98
C ASP A 163 20.41 -14.97 -0.69
N HIS A 164 19.78 -14.52 0.41
CA HIS A 164 20.44 -14.28 1.69
C HIS A 164 20.18 -15.37 2.73
N ARG A 165 19.82 -16.59 2.26
CA ARG A 165 19.49 -17.69 3.18
C ARG A 165 20.62 -18.03 4.15
N ALA A 166 21.88 -17.97 3.71
CA ALA A 166 23.03 -18.27 4.56
C ALA A 166 23.18 -17.25 5.71
N GLU A 167 23.02 -15.98 5.40
CA GLU A 167 23.07 -14.89 6.38
C GLU A 167 21.86 -14.96 7.32
N LEU A 168 20.66 -15.24 6.81
CA LEU A 168 19.46 -15.42 7.61
C LEU A 168 19.63 -16.55 8.65
N VAL A 169 20.27 -17.63 8.29
CA VAL A 169 20.59 -18.75 9.19
C VAL A 169 21.67 -18.39 10.21
N SER A 170 22.71 -17.65 9.79
CA SER A 170 23.88 -17.41 10.64
C SER A 170 23.72 -16.27 11.64
N HIS A 171 22.79 -15.33 11.41
CA HIS A 171 22.62 -14.18 12.29
C HIS A 171 21.51 -14.41 13.32
N ARG A 172 21.86 -14.23 14.60
CA ARG A 172 20.97 -14.51 15.73
C ARG A 172 19.89 -13.45 15.92
N ASN A 173 20.16 -12.21 15.49
CA ASN A 173 19.28 -11.06 15.70
C ASN A 173 18.84 -10.48 14.36
N TRP A 174 17.56 -10.19 14.23
CA TRP A 174 17.01 -9.57 13.04
C TRP A 174 16.28 -8.27 13.38
N VAL A 175 16.56 -7.23 12.62
CA VAL A 175 15.73 -6.02 12.56
C VAL A 175 14.93 -6.11 11.26
N ILE A 176 13.61 -6.06 11.37
CA ILE A 176 12.70 -6.01 10.21
C ILE A 176 12.05 -4.63 10.23
N ASP A 177 12.50 -3.75 9.34
CA ASP A 177 12.00 -2.39 9.23
C ASP A 177 10.83 -2.32 8.25
N VAL A 178 9.62 -2.11 8.79
CA VAL A 178 8.39 -1.92 8.02
C VAL A 178 7.83 -0.50 8.15
N ARG A 179 8.66 0.45 8.62
CA ARG A 179 8.25 1.85 8.71
C ARG A 179 7.97 2.42 7.32
N GLY A 180 6.84 3.12 7.16
CA GLY A 180 6.40 3.64 5.87
C GLY A 180 5.70 2.61 4.97
N ASN A 181 5.45 1.40 5.45
CA ASN A 181 4.81 0.35 4.66
C ASN A 181 3.27 0.44 4.76
N GLY A 182 2.64 1.06 3.79
CA GLY A 182 1.16 1.17 3.74
C GLY A 182 0.41 -0.13 3.41
N GLY A 183 1.09 -1.29 3.41
CA GLY A 183 0.45 -2.58 3.17
C GLY A 183 0.51 -3.07 1.73
N GLY A 184 -0.50 -3.84 1.31
CA GLY A 184 -0.59 -4.47 -0.01
C GLY A 184 -1.27 -5.83 0.04
N ALA A 185 -0.51 -6.92 -0.11
CA ALA A 185 -1.01 -8.29 -0.09
C ALA A 185 -0.23 -9.16 0.90
N ASP A 186 -0.94 -9.94 1.70
CA ASP A 186 -0.34 -10.81 2.73
C ASP A 186 0.60 -11.87 2.14
N GLY A 187 0.38 -12.28 0.89
CA GLY A 187 1.27 -13.18 0.17
C GLY A 187 2.70 -12.64 -0.01
N THR A 188 2.89 -11.32 0.07
CA THR A 188 4.19 -10.68 -0.11
C THR A 188 5.12 -10.96 1.07
N TYR A 189 4.63 -10.89 2.31
CA TYR A 189 5.44 -11.18 3.50
C TYR A 189 5.42 -12.66 3.93
N ALA A 190 4.54 -13.47 3.36
CA ALA A 190 4.38 -14.88 3.73
C ALA A 190 5.71 -15.69 3.80
N PRO A 191 6.71 -15.45 2.93
CA PRO A 191 8.00 -16.16 3.01
C PRO A 191 8.78 -15.96 4.32
N LEU A 192 8.45 -14.93 5.11
CA LEU A 192 9.11 -14.64 6.38
C LEU A 192 8.49 -15.41 7.56
N LEU A 193 7.25 -15.85 7.45
CA LEU A 193 6.52 -16.43 8.58
C LEU A 193 7.18 -17.69 9.15
N GLY A 194 7.76 -18.54 8.30
CA GLY A 194 8.49 -19.74 8.73
C GLY A 194 9.72 -19.45 9.61
N TRP A 195 10.29 -18.25 9.48
CA TRP A 195 11.41 -17.77 10.29
C TRP A 195 10.98 -17.17 11.62
N LEU A 196 9.78 -16.58 11.65
CA LEU A 196 9.30 -15.75 12.78
C LEU A 196 8.46 -16.53 13.78
N LEU A 197 7.67 -17.50 13.30
CA LEU A 197 6.70 -18.21 14.13
C LEU A 197 7.29 -19.44 14.81
N ASP A 198 6.60 -19.91 15.86
CA ASP A 198 7.00 -21.07 16.65
C ASP A 198 6.05 -22.28 16.47
N GLY A 199 5.04 -22.14 15.61
CA GLY A 199 4.05 -23.16 15.29
C GLY A 199 3.10 -22.67 14.20
N ASP A 200 1.95 -23.30 14.12
CA ASP A 200 0.89 -22.93 13.21
C ASP A 200 0.36 -21.53 13.51
N LEU A 201 0.08 -20.78 12.45
CA LEU A 201 -0.48 -19.44 12.56
C LEU A 201 -1.97 -19.51 12.87
N ARG A 202 -2.38 -18.86 13.98
CA ARG A 202 -3.78 -18.58 14.27
C ARG A 202 -4.07 -17.12 13.94
N TYR A 203 -5.08 -16.87 13.13
CA TYR A 203 -5.44 -15.52 12.70
C TYR A 203 -6.95 -15.34 12.59
N TYR A 204 -7.42 -14.12 12.78
CA TYR A 204 -8.82 -13.77 12.59
C TYR A 204 -9.14 -13.71 11.09
N ARG A 205 -10.26 -14.33 10.70
CA ARG A 205 -10.74 -14.24 9.32
C ARG A 205 -11.36 -12.87 9.03
N ALA A 206 -11.50 -12.59 7.76
CA ALA A 206 -12.41 -11.55 7.27
C ALA A 206 -13.75 -12.16 6.88
N GLU A 207 -14.84 -11.48 7.18
CA GLU A 207 -16.14 -11.72 6.59
C GLU A 207 -16.42 -10.71 5.47
N PHE A 208 -16.95 -11.20 4.37
CA PHE A 208 -17.16 -10.40 3.16
C PHE A 208 -18.61 -9.93 3.07
N PHE A 209 -18.80 -8.68 2.71
CA PHE A 209 -20.14 -8.11 2.53
C PHE A 209 -20.69 -8.49 1.15
N GLY A 210 -21.69 -9.36 1.13
CA GLY A 210 -22.21 -10.03 -0.06
C GLY A 210 -23.26 -9.21 -0.80
N THR A 211 -22.85 -8.09 -1.44
CA THR A 211 -23.71 -7.35 -2.37
C THR A 211 -23.39 -7.72 -3.82
N THR A 212 -24.30 -7.46 -4.75
CA THR A 212 -24.07 -7.69 -6.19
C THR A 212 -22.84 -6.93 -6.67
N ALA A 213 -22.68 -5.66 -6.25
CA ALA A 213 -21.52 -4.84 -6.61
C ALA A 213 -20.21 -5.42 -6.05
N ASN A 214 -20.23 -5.89 -4.81
CA ASN A 214 -19.03 -6.48 -4.19
C ASN A 214 -18.64 -7.81 -4.84
N ILE A 215 -19.60 -8.63 -5.23
CA ILE A 215 -19.34 -9.88 -5.98
C ILE A 215 -18.64 -9.56 -7.31
N GLN A 216 -19.17 -8.61 -8.08
CA GLN A 216 -18.58 -8.17 -9.35
C GLN A 216 -17.17 -7.60 -9.14
N ALA A 217 -16.98 -6.80 -8.09
CA ALA A 217 -15.67 -6.23 -7.75
C ALA A 217 -14.63 -7.30 -7.36
N GLN A 218 -15.05 -8.38 -6.66
CA GLN A 218 -14.17 -9.50 -6.35
C GLN A 218 -13.80 -10.30 -7.61
N GLU A 219 -14.69 -10.45 -8.57
CA GLU A 219 -14.42 -11.12 -9.85
C GLU A 219 -13.44 -10.32 -10.71
N ALA A 220 -13.58 -9.00 -10.71
CA ALA A 220 -12.76 -8.11 -11.53
C ALA A 220 -11.32 -7.95 -11.00
N VAL A 221 -11.10 -8.09 -9.68
CA VAL A 221 -9.80 -7.78 -9.07
C VAL A 221 -8.65 -8.63 -9.60
N CYS A 222 -8.93 -9.87 -9.99
CA CYS A 222 -7.91 -10.78 -10.50
C CYS A 222 -7.38 -10.41 -11.88
N GLN A 223 -8.09 -9.58 -12.63
CA GLN A 223 -7.63 -9.11 -13.95
C GLN A 223 -6.36 -8.25 -13.86
N GLY A 224 -6.15 -7.56 -12.72
CA GLY A 224 -4.96 -6.76 -12.45
C GLY A 224 -3.88 -7.46 -11.62
N SER A 225 -4.05 -8.75 -11.30
CA SER A 225 -3.09 -9.52 -10.51
C SER A 225 -1.89 -9.98 -11.35
N GLY A 226 -0.72 -10.10 -10.72
CA GLY A 226 0.47 -10.69 -11.32
C GLY A 226 0.31 -12.18 -11.69
N ASP A 227 -0.61 -12.90 -11.04
CA ASP A 227 -1.06 -14.26 -11.38
C ASP A 227 -2.60 -14.33 -11.30
N PRO A 228 -3.31 -14.01 -12.41
CA PRO A 228 -4.76 -14.01 -12.43
C PRO A 228 -5.40 -15.35 -12.10
N GLN A 229 -4.78 -16.45 -12.50
CA GLN A 229 -5.32 -17.79 -12.25
C GLN A 229 -5.22 -18.19 -10.78
N ALA A 230 -4.07 -17.91 -10.13
CA ALA A 230 -3.90 -18.15 -8.70
C ALA A 230 -4.86 -17.27 -7.89
N CYS A 231 -5.03 -16.01 -8.25
CA CYS A 231 -6.00 -15.10 -7.65
C CYS A 231 -7.44 -15.64 -7.76
N GLN A 232 -7.85 -16.08 -8.96
CA GLN A 232 -9.18 -16.65 -9.17
C GLN A 232 -9.42 -17.91 -8.33
N ARG A 233 -8.45 -18.83 -8.29
CA ARG A 233 -8.56 -20.04 -7.45
C ARG A 233 -8.71 -19.68 -5.97
N GLN A 234 -8.02 -18.66 -5.50
CA GLN A 234 -8.10 -18.20 -4.12
C GLN A 234 -9.43 -17.55 -3.78
N LEU A 235 -9.99 -16.74 -4.68
CA LEU A 235 -11.24 -16.02 -4.46
C LEU A 235 -12.50 -16.81 -4.80
N ALA A 236 -12.42 -17.84 -5.63
CA ALA A 236 -13.58 -18.61 -6.07
C ALA A 236 -14.46 -19.13 -4.92
N PRO A 237 -13.92 -19.70 -3.81
CA PRO A 237 -14.75 -20.15 -2.69
C PRO A 237 -15.48 -18.99 -1.99
N VAL A 238 -14.83 -17.83 -1.87
CA VAL A 238 -15.43 -16.63 -1.28
C VAL A 238 -16.58 -16.12 -2.14
N ILE A 239 -16.34 -15.97 -3.45
CA ILE A 239 -17.33 -15.51 -4.42
C ILE A 239 -18.53 -16.46 -4.46
N ALA A 240 -18.29 -17.77 -4.47
CA ALA A 240 -19.36 -18.76 -4.43
C ALA A 240 -20.23 -18.63 -3.17
N SER A 241 -19.59 -18.44 -2.00
CA SER A 241 -20.29 -18.24 -0.74
C SER A 241 -21.09 -16.92 -0.73
N MET A 242 -20.54 -15.83 -1.28
CA MET A 242 -21.24 -14.54 -1.40
C MET A 242 -22.48 -14.66 -2.32
N ARG A 243 -22.37 -15.40 -3.43
CA ARG A 243 -23.51 -15.63 -4.34
C ARG A 243 -24.62 -16.49 -3.75
N ALA A 244 -24.27 -17.44 -2.88
CA ALA A 244 -25.21 -18.32 -2.23
C ALA A 244 -25.96 -17.67 -1.05
N ALA A 245 -25.43 -16.59 -0.50
CA ALA A 245 -26.00 -15.88 0.64
C ALA A 245 -27.02 -14.81 0.19
N PRO A 246 -27.96 -14.38 1.07
CA PRO A 246 -28.82 -13.24 0.79
C PRO A 246 -28.00 -11.98 0.48
N ASN A 247 -28.47 -11.18 -0.50
CA ASN A 247 -27.82 -9.92 -0.84
C ASN A 247 -27.78 -8.99 0.38
N GLY A 248 -26.62 -8.36 0.63
CA GLY A 248 -26.41 -7.48 1.78
C GLY A 248 -26.14 -8.19 3.10
N SER A 249 -25.82 -9.49 3.08
CA SER A 249 -25.37 -10.21 4.28
C SER A 249 -23.85 -10.36 4.33
N PHE A 250 -23.30 -10.50 5.54
CA PHE A 250 -21.90 -10.87 5.73
C PHE A 250 -21.70 -12.38 5.56
N VAL A 251 -20.66 -12.75 4.85
CA VAL A 251 -20.29 -14.14 4.56
C VAL A 251 -18.91 -14.43 5.13
N LEU A 252 -18.84 -15.39 6.05
CA LEU A 252 -17.59 -15.89 6.58
C LEU A 252 -17.11 -17.08 5.73
N PRO A 253 -15.95 -16.99 5.07
CA PRO A 253 -15.38 -18.16 4.40
C PRO A 253 -14.97 -19.21 5.42
N GLY A 254 -15.66 -20.36 5.43
CA GLY A 254 -15.53 -21.40 6.46
C GLY A 254 -16.45 -21.17 7.66
N THR A 255 -16.27 -21.98 8.71
CA THR A 255 -17.18 -22.00 9.87
C THR A 255 -16.65 -21.22 11.08
N GLU A 256 -15.32 -21.09 11.17
CA GLU A 256 -14.66 -20.52 12.35
C GLU A 256 -14.21 -19.08 12.12
N ARG A 257 -14.41 -18.22 13.12
CA ARG A 257 -13.94 -16.81 13.11
C ARG A 257 -12.42 -16.71 13.18
N ILE A 258 -11.76 -17.69 13.80
CA ILE A 258 -10.30 -17.81 13.90
C ILE A 258 -9.88 -19.02 13.07
N ALA A 259 -9.01 -18.81 12.11
CA ALA A 259 -8.43 -19.87 11.32
C ALA A 259 -7.06 -20.30 11.84
N THR A 260 -6.71 -21.54 11.56
CA THR A 260 -5.36 -22.06 11.74
C THR A 260 -4.77 -22.37 10.37
N LYS A 261 -3.54 -21.92 10.14
CA LYS A 261 -2.77 -22.20 8.92
C LYS A 261 -1.47 -22.86 9.31
N ALA A 262 -1.23 -24.07 8.76
CA ALA A 262 0.05 -24.74 8.93
C ALA A 262 1.18 -23.90 8.30
N ILE A 263 2.25 -23.70 9.05
CA ILE A 263 3.42 -22.96 8.63
C ILE A 263 4.62 -23.90 8.57
N ALA A 264 5.26 -23.99 7.40
CA ALA A 264 6.55 -24.67 7.28
C ALA A 264 7.62 -23.84 8.00
N LEU A 265 7.98 -24.29 9.19
CA LEU A 265 8.97 -23.61 10.02
C LEU A 265 10.37 -23.86 9.49
N GLU A 266 11.20 -22.82 9.50
CA GLU A 266 12.61 -22.95 9.20
C GLU A 266 13.36 -23.66 10.35
N PRO A 267 14.26 -24.63 10.04
CA PRO A 267 14.96 -25.40 11.06
C PRO A 267 15.85 -24.55 11.96
N GLN A 268 16.48 -23.54 11.37
CA GLN A 268 17.33 -22.58 12.06
C GLN A 268 16.71 -21.20 11.93
N ARG A 269 16.35 -20.64 13.06
CA ARG A 269 15.60 -19.36 13.14
C ARG A 269 16.34 -18.37 14.04
N PRO A 270 16.14 -17.06 13.85
CA PRO A 270 16.78 -16.06 14.70
C PRO A 270 16.41 -16.28 16.17
N ALA A 271 17.31 -15.90 17.06
CA ALA A 271 17.05 -15.95 18.50
C ALA A 271 16.17 -14.76 18.95
N ARG A 272 16.33 -13.59 18.31
CA ARG A 272 15.60 -12.36 18.62
C ARG A 272 15.25 -11.63 17.33
N VAL A 273 14.04 -11.10 17.29
CA VAL A 273 13.55 -10.28 16.15
C VAL A 273 12.91 -9.02 16.68
N ALA A 274 13.29 -7.89 16.13
CA ALA A 274 12.59 -6.62 16.30
C ALA A 274 11.91 -6.21 14.99
N VAL A 275 10.59 -6.06 15.01
CA VAL A 275 9.84 -5.46 13.91
C VAL A 275 9.68 -3.97 14.21
N LEU A 276 10.29 -3.12 13.41
CA LEU A 276 10.30 -1.68 13.59
C LEU A 276 9.14 -1.05 12.83
N THR A 277 8.20 -0.41 13.57
CA THR A 277 6.94 0.14 13.06
C THR A 277 6.81 1.64 13.23
N ASP A 278 5.93 2.26 12.45
CA ASP A 278 5.47 3.64 12.62
C ASP A 278 4.00 3.80 12.19
N GLY A 279 3.47 5.03 12.28
CA GLY A 279 2.11 5.36 11.93
C GLY A 279 1.75 5.25 10.43
N GLU A 280 2.70 4.88 9.57
CA GLU A 280 2.45 4.61 8.16
C GLU A 280 2.36 3.09 7.87
N CYS A 281 2.66 2.21 8.85
CA CYS A 281 2.44 0.78 8.74
C CYS A 281 0.94 0.49 8.79
N GLY A 282 0.32 0.25 7.63
CA GLY A 282 -1.13 0.08 7.51
C GLY A 282 -1.55 -1.19 6.78
N SER A 283 -2.79 -1.63 6.96
CA SER A 283 -3.41 -2.72 6.19
C SER A 283 -2.61 -4.04 6.32
N SER A 284 -2.15 -4.65 5.22
CA SER A 284 -1.32 -5.87 5.26
C SER A 284 -0.02 -5.72 6.06
N CYS A 285 0.48 -4.49 6.31
CA CYS A 285 1.57 -4.28 7.26
C CYS A 285 1.11 -4.54 8.69
N GLU A 286 -0.09 -4.14 9.05
CA GLU A 286 -0.67 -4.42 10.37
C GLU A 286 -1.00 -5.90 10.54
N GLU A 287 -1.47 -6.55 9.48
CA GLU A 287 -1.69 -8.00 9.50
C GLU A 287 -0.36 -8.75 9.70
N PHE A 288 0.73 -8.31 9.03
CA PHE A 288 2.08 -8.82 9.28
C PHE A 288 2.49 -8.65 10.74
N VAL A 289 2.28 -7.47 11.32
CA VAL A 289 2.60 -7.17 12.73
C VAL A 289 1.83 -8.08 13.69
N LEU A 290 0.51 -8.29 13.46
CA LEU A 290 -0.30 -9.20 14.26
C LEU A 290 0.20 -10.64 14.17
N GLN A 291 0.52 -11.11 12.96
CA GLN A 291 1.02 -12.46 12.74
C GLN A 291 2.42 -12.66 13.32
N ALA A 292 3.35 -11.75 13.04
CA ALA A 292 4.71 -11.82 13.54
C ALA A 292 4.79 -11.81 15.07
N ARG A 293 3.95 -10.99 15.73
CA ARG A 293 3.86 -10.90 17.20
C ARG A 293 3.50 -12.22 17.89
N THR A 294 2.89 -13.17 17.17
CA THR A 294 2.59 -14.50 17.74
C THR A 294 3.84 -15.36 17.96
N GLY A 295 4.98 -15.03 17.33
CA GLY A 295 6.27 -15.66 17.59
C GLY A 295 6.92 -15.15 18.86
N PHE A 296 7.35 -16.05 19.78
CA PHE A 296 7.94 -15.71 21.09
C PHE A 296 9.20 -14.85 21.00
N ARG A 297 9.94 -14.94 19.91
CA ARG A 297 11.21 -14.24 19.66
C ARG A 297 11.01 -12.85 19.07
N VAL A 298 9.78 -12.52 18.67
CA VAL A 298 9.44 -11.26 17.99
C VAL A 298 8.99 -10.22 19.01
N LYS A 299 9.53 -9.02 18.88
CA LYS A 299 9.06 -7.82 19.58
C LYS A 299 8.78 -6.72 18.56
N ILE A 300 7.66 -6.03 18.74
CA ILE A 300 7.30 -4.87 17.96
C ILE A 300 7.91 -3.64 18.63
N VAL A 301 8.68 -2.86 17.87
CA VAL A 301 9.42 -1.70 18.38
C VAL A 301 9.07 -0.48 17.54
N GLY A 302 8.95 0.68 18.14
CA GLY A 302 8.68 1.92 17.40
C GLY A 302 7.41 2.63 17.85
N ARG A 303 6.53 2.95 16.95
CA ARG A 303 5.27 3.68 17.19
C ARG A 303 4.07 2.80 16.83
N PRO A 304 2.86 3.14 17.35
CA PRO A 304 1.64 2.50 16.90
C PRO A 304 1.52 2.54 15.37
N THR A 305 0.89 1.51 14.82
CA THR A 305 0.61 1.42 13.38
C THR A 305 -0.49 2.39 12.95
N ALA A 306 -0.82 2.43 11.67
CA ALA A 306 -1.80 3.36 11.11
C ALA A 306 -3.22 3.21 11.67
N GLY A 307 -3.63 2.00 12.00
CA GLY A 307 -5.01 1.73 12.45
C GLY A 307 -5.99 1.70 11.29
N VAL A 308 -5.75 0.86 10.30
CA VAL A 308 -6.55 0.78 9.06
C VAL A 308 -6.71 -0.68 8.59
N LEU A 309 -7.09 -1.57 9.49
CA LEU A 309 -7.16 -3.01 9.23
C LEU A 309 -8.55 -3.62 9.45
N ASP A 310 -9.47 -2.94 10.13
CA ASP A 310 -10.76 -3.55 10.50
C ASP A 310 -11.70 -3.68 9.32
N VAL A 311 -11.71 -2.70 8.40
CA VAL A 311 -12.45 -2.76 7.13
C VAL A 311 -11.42 -2.81 6.00
N ALA A 312 -11.42 -3.88 5.19
CA ALA A 312 -10.35 -4.20 4.26
C ALA A 312 -10.86 -4.72 2.91
N ASN A 313 -9.94 -5.35 2.14
CA ASN A 313 -10.23 -5.82 0.78
C ASN A 313 -10.80 -4.72 -0.09
N VAL A 314 -10.04 -3.60 -0.17
CA VAL A 314 -10.43 -2.38 -0.85
C VAL A 314 -10.67 -2.62 -2.34
N ARG A 315 -11.82 -2.17 -2.84
CA ARG A 315 -12.23 -2.20 -4.25
C ARG A 315 -12.53 -0.79 -4.73
N ARG A 316 -12.80 -0.65 -6.02
CA ARG A 316 -13.02 0.64 -6.66
C ARG A 316 -14.34 0.64 -7.38
N HIS A 317 -15.06 1.75 -7.23
CA HIS A 317 -16.28 2.05 -7.94
C HIS A 317 -16.07 3.31 -8.79
N PRO A 318 -16.32 3.25 -10.13
CA PRO A 318 -16.27 4.45 -10.96
C PRO A 318 -17.45 5.35 -10.68
N LEU A 319 -17.19 6.65 -10.42
CA LEU A 319 -18.24 7.64 -10.23
C LEU A 319 -18.85 8.09 -11.56
N PRO A 320 -20.11 8.60 -11.57
CA PRO A 320 -20.87 8.89 -12.79
C PRO A 320 -20.20 9.84 -13.79
N SER A 321 -19.40 10.81 -13.34
CA SER A 321 -18.65 11.69 -14.24
C SER A 321 -17.61 10.95 -15.08
N GLY A 322 -17.20 9.72 -14.69
CA GLY A 322 -16.10 8.98 -15.28
C GLY A 322 -14.71 9.55 -14.97
N ARG A 323 -14.63 10.58 -14.11
CA ARG A 323 -13.38 11.27 -13.75
C ARG A 323 -12.72 10.69 -12.52
N PHE A 324 -13.52 10.10 -11.62
CA PHE A 324 -13.07 9.67 -10.31
C PHE A 324 -13.40 8.22 -10.03
N LEU A 325 -12.60 7.61 -9.19
CA LEU A 325 -12.82 6.28 -8.61
C LEU A 325 -12.96 6.43 -7.10
N LEU A 326 -14.08 5.93 -6.57
CA LEU A 326 -14.30 5.74 -5.14
C LEU A 326 -13.65 4.42 -4.72
N SER A 327 -12.76 4.47 -3.73
CA SER A 327 -12.22 3.30 -3.05
C SER A 327 -13.05 3.01 -1.81
N TYR A 328 -13.37 1.73 -1.53
CA TYR A 328 -14.21 1.30 -0.41
C TYR A 328 -13.84 -0.11 0.03
N GLY A 329 -14.16 -0.48 1.26
CA GLY A 329 -13.87 -1.81 1.80
C GLY A 329 -15.00 -2.80 1.56
N THR A 330 -14.67 -4.04 1.19
CA THR A 330 -15.66 -5.09 0.89
C THR A 330 -15.71 -6.19 1.95
N SER A 331 -14.88 -6.10 2.98
CA SER A 331 -14.85 -7.04 4.10
C SER A 331 -14.56 -6.33 5.41
N ARG A 332 -14.90 -6.98 6.52
CA ARG A 332 -14.49 -6.58 7.85
C ARG A 332 -13.88 -7.76 8.61
N THR A 333 -13.04 -7.46 9.57
CA THR A 333 -12.41 -8.48 10.40
C THR A 333 -13.40 -9.09 11.40
N THR A 334 -13.25 -10.38 11.68
CA THR A 334 -14.01 -11.04 12.76
C THR A 334 -13.51 -10.70 14.16
N ARG A 335 -12.46 -9.87 14.32
CA ARG A 335 -12.05 -9.28 15.60
C ARG A 335 -13.09 -8.34 16.18
N LEU A 336 -13.84 -7.68 15.31
CA LEU A 336 -14.89 -6.74 15.72
C LEU A 336 -16.04 -7.42 16.46
N PRO A 337 -16.69 -6.73 17.42
CA PRO A 337 -16.33 -5.40 17.95
C PRO A 337 -15.25 -5.42 19.05
N ALA A 338 -14.79 -6.61 19.49
CA ALA A 338 -14.01 -6.79 20.72
C ALA A 338 -12.56 -6.24 20.61
N MET A 339 -11.97 -6.26 19.41
CA MET A 339 -10.57 -5.88 19.19
C MET A 339 -10.47 -4.93 17.99
N ARG A 340 -10.94 -3.70 18.16
CA ARG A 340 -10.83 -2.66 17.14
C ARG A 340 -9.38 -2.21 17.00
N ILE A 341 -8.92 -2.05 15.75
CA ILE A 341 -7.62 -1.49 15.37
C ILE A 341 -7.79 -0.16 14.65
N ASP A 342 -8.84 -0.01 13.84
CA ASP A 342 -9.07 1.23 13.09
C ASP A 342 -9.16 2.44 14.02
N GLY A 343 -8.35 3.45 13.69
CA GLY A 343 -8.23 4.71 14.43
C GLY A 343 -7.31 4.68 15.65
N VAL A 344 -6.84 3.49 16.10
CA VAL A 344 -5.93 3.39 17.27
C VAL A 344 -4.58 2.76 16.92
N GLY A 345 -4.53 1.91 15.90
CA GLY A 345 -3.35 1.15 15.51
C GLY A 345 -2.97 0.03 16.47
N ILE A 346 -1.91 -0.68 16.13
CA ILE A 346 -1.32 -1.74 16.96
C ILE A 346 -0.18 -1.11 17.76
N ALA A 347 -0.32 -1.08 19.07
CA ALA A 347 0.72 -0.57 19.96
C ALA A 347 1.98 -1.44 19.90
N PRO A 348 3.20 -0.86 19.88
CA PRO A 348 4.44 -1.61 19.97
C PRO A 348 4.66 -2.18 21.39
N ASP A 349 5.50 -3.22 21.49
CA ASP A 349 5.96 -3.75 22.78
C ASP A 349 6.99 -2.81 23.43
N VAL A 350 7.74 -2.07 22.60
CA VAL A 350 8.72 -1.06 23.01
C VAL A 350 8.46 0.23 22.23
N LEU A 351 7.94 1.23 22.93
CA LEU A 351 7.63 2.53 22.36
C LEU A 351 8.90 3.37 22.18
N LEU A 352 9.13 3.85 20.94
CA LEU A 352 10.13 4.86 20.65
C LEU A 352 9.47 6.23 20.43
N PRO A 353 10.11 7.33 20.83
CA PRO A 353 9.61 8.67 20.51
C PRO A 353 9.62 8.91 19.01
N ALA A 354 8.80 9.87 18.55
CA ALA A 354 8.84 10.28 17.15
C ALA A 354 10.22 10.88 16.81
N PRO A 355 10.88 10.42 15.74
CA PRO A 355 12.16 10.98 15.36
C PRO A 355 11.96 12.42 14.84
N PRO A 356 12.80 13.39 15.25
CA PRO A 356 12.67 14.78 14.82
C PRO A 356 13.01 14.97 13.34
N ASP A 357 13.83 14.09 12.78
CA ASP A 357 14.30 14.17 11.40
C ASP A 357 14.68 12.80 10.81
N ALA A 358 15.08 12.79 9.55
CA ALA A 358 15.47 11.57 8.84
C ALA A 358 16.73 10.91 9.42
N ALA A 359 17.68 11.68 9.96
CA ALA A 359 18.91 11.14 10.57
C ALA A 359 18.58 10.40 11.88
N ALA A 360 17.72 10.98 12.72
CA ALA A 360 17.22 10.33 13.92
C ALA A 360 16.41 9.07 13.59
N ARG A 361 15.58 9.12 12.53
CA ARG A 361 14.85 7.93 12.01
C ARG A 361 15.81 6.81 11.58
N ALA A 362 16.92 7.15 10.91
CA ALA A 362 17.94 6.18 10.52
C ALA A 362 18.67 5.59 11.75
N ALA A 363 18.98 6.42 12.75
CA ALA A 363 19.65 6.01 13.98
C ALA A 363 18.84 5.02 14.84
N GLU A 364 17.52 4.98 14.70
CA GLU A 364 16.66 4.00 15.39
C GLU A 364 17.08 2.55 15.07
N VAL A 365 17.52 2.25 13.84
CA VAL A 365 18.02 0.91 13.46
C VAL A 365 19.21 0.51 14.31
N THR A 366 20.20 1.42 14.49
CA THR A 366 21.37 1.17 15.33
C THR A 366 20.99 1.03 16.81
N GLN A 367 20.02 1.80 17.28
CA GLN A 367 19.50 1.69 18.64
C GLN A 367 18.86 0.32 18.88
N VAL A 368 18.02 -0.13 17.95
CA VAL A 368 17.35 -1.44 18.01
C VAL A 368 18.37 -2.59 17.90
N GLN A 369 19.36 -2.47 17.02
CA GLN A 369 20.47 -3.41 16.94
C GLN A 369 21.15 -3.57 18.29
N ARG A 370 21.57 -2.47 18.92
CA ARG A 370 22.22 -2.48 20.24
C ARG A 370 21.33 -3.15 21.28
N TRP A 371 20.02 -2.84 21.28
CA TRP A 371 19.08 -3.46 22.19
C TRP A 371 18.99 -4.99 21.99
N LEU A 372 18.92 -5.48 20.75
CA LEU A 372 18.91 -6.92 20.47
C LEU A 372 20.20 -7.61 20.93
N GLU A 373 21.36 -6.96 20.79
CA GLU A 373 22.66 -7.51 21.13
C GLU A 373 22.94 -7.48 22.65
N THR A 374 22.56 -6.42 23.32
CA THR A 374 22.97 -6.17 24.72
C THR A 374 21.82 -6.22 25.73
N GLY A 375 20.55 -6.17 25.28
CA GLY A 375 19.37 -6.02 26.12
C GLY A 375 19.17 -4.61 26.67
N ARG A 376 19.97 -3.63 26.24
CA ARG A 376 19.88 -2.22 26.70
C ARG A 376 19.52 -1.32 25.52
N MET A 377 18.46 -0.53 25.70
CA MET A 377 17.97 0.46 24.73
C MET A 377 18.81 1.73 24.81
#